data_564196aa240ec4d666ff8470b6f3f4de
#
_entry.id   564196aa240ec4d666ff8470b6f3f4de
#
_cell.length_a   1.000
_cell.length_b   1.000
_cell.length_c   1.000
_cell.angle_alpha   90.00
_cell.angle_beta   90.00
_cell.angle_gamma   90.00
#
_symmetry.space_group_name_H-M   'P 1'
#
loop_
_entity.id
_entity.type
_entity.pdbx_description
1 polymer ?
#
loop_
_entity_poly.entity_id
_entity_poly.type
_entity_poly.pdbx_seq_one_letter_code
_entity_poly.pdbx_strand_id
1 'polypeptide(L)'
;VRLDIERGERVFPHSGKAWDIANALLGFCVDNGVKILYDTRVTGIMTLGGRVFGVKYVNKRGFERKEECPQVILATGGVSYPATGSTGDGYAFAADLGHTIEPLRPSLTPLVSSHPRVRQLDRLLLRNVRATLWIDDAPVREEFGELGFSERGIEGAVALRMSRDAVDALIEGRRVKIVVDLKPALTEEVLRDRIARELAAMEPTEFFGELLRKLVPRSMVLPLAQELDIHSKTYVSKLSEAEIVRLIR
;
A
#
# COMPACT_ATOMS: atom_id res chain seq x y z
N VAL A 1 -4.59 -14.60 23.85
CA VAL A 1 -3.45 -14.61 22.92
C VAL A 1 -2.49 -13.49 23.34
N ARG A 2 -1.18 -13.81 23.42
CA ARG A 2 -0.14 -12.79 23.63
C ARG A 2 0.07 -12.02 22.34
N LEU A 3 0.11 -10.67 22.44
CA LEU A 3 0.26 -9.76 21.31
C LEU A 3 1.56 -8.97 21.44
N ASP A 4 2.22 -8.72 20.32
CA ASP A 4 3.38 -7.84 20.21
C ASP A 4 3.00 -6.61 19.37
N ILE A 5 3.55 -5.46 19.75
CA ILE A 5 3.38 -4.20 19.03
C ILE A 5 4.65 -3.94 18.22
N GLU A 6 4.53 -3.90 16.90
CA GLU A 6 5.63 -3.60 15.98
C GLU A 6 5.65 -2.12 15.60
N ARG A 7 6.68 -1.72 14.84
CA ARG A 7 6.83 -0.37 14.30
C ARG A 7 5.55 0.10 13.58
N GLY A 8 5.12 1.32 13.88
CA GLY A 8 3.89 1.91 13.32
C GLY A 8 2.64 1.42 14.04
N GLU A 9 2.78 1.02 15.30
CA GLU A 9 1.68 0.57 16.17
C GLU A 9 0.89 -0.63 15.62
N ARG A 10 1.53 -1.42 14.75
CA ARG A 10 0.93 -2.65 14.22
C ARG A 10 0.97 -3.74 15.26
N VAL A 11 -0.17 -4.37 15.51
CA VAL A 11 -0.32 -5.42 16.51
C VAL A 11 -0.39 -6.78 15.85
N PHE A 12 0.46 -7.70 16.27
CA PHE A 12 0.54 -9.08 15.79
C PHE A 12 0.52 -10.07 16.93
N PRO A 13 0.04 -11.31 16.70
CA PRO A 13 0.21 -12.37 17.68
C PRO A 13 1.71 -12.70 17.84
N HIS A 14 2.16 -12.89 19.06
CA HIS A 14 3.55 -13.23 19.38
C HIS A 14 4.07 -14.45 18.58
N SER A 15 3.22 -15.39 18.27
CA SER A 15 3.52 -16.57 17.45
C SER A 15 3.71 -16.27 15.96
N GLY A 16 3.35 -15.07 15.49
CA GLY A 16 3.31 -14.73 14.06
C GLY A 16 2.22 -15.45 13.26
N LYS A 17 1.32 -16.20 13.92
CA LYS A 17 0.29 -17.01 13.26
C LYS A 17 -1.09 -16.35 13.40
N ALA A 18 -1.67 -15.93 12.30
CA ALA A 18 -3.03 -15.34 12.27
C ALA A 18 -4.11 -16.29 12.83
N TRP A 19 -3.90 -17.61 12.71
CA TRP A 19 -4.79 -18.63 13.26
C TRP A 19 -4.99 -18.55 14.78
N ASP A 20 -4.01 -18.10 15.54
CA ASP A 20 -4.13 -17.99 16.99
C ASP A 20 -5.17 -16.93 17.38
N ILE A 21 -5.26 -15.85 16.60
CA ILE A 21 -6.30 -14.83 16.76
C ILE A 21 -7.67 -15.39 16.37
N ALA A 22 -7.76 -16.04 15.21
CA ALA A 22 -9.02 -16.63 14.74
C ALA A 22 -9.56 -17.67 15.73
N ASN A 23 -8.70 -18.57 16.21
CA ASN A 23 -9.10 -19.60 17.18
C ASN A 23 -9.52 -19.00 18.53
N ALA A 24 -8.85 -17.95 19.00
CA ALA A 24 -9.24 -17.28 20.23
C ALA A 24 -10.62 -16.64 20.13
N LEU A 25 -10.92 -15.99 18.99
CA LEU A 25 -12.24 -15.40 18.72
C LEU A 25 -13.33 -16.48 18.58
N LEU A 26 -13.03 -17.58 17.89
CA LEU A 26 -13.93 -18.71 17.78
C LEU A 26 -14.23 -19.34 19.14
N GLY A 27 -13.20 -19.56 19.96
CA GLY A 27 -13.37 -20.03 21.33
C GLY A 27 -14.26 -19.11 22.16
N PHE A 28 -14.02 -17.81 22.10
CA PHE A 28 -14.84 -16.82 22.79
C PHE A 28 -16.32 -16.89 22.34
N CYS A 29 -16.59 -17.06 21.04
CA CYS A 29 -17.94 -17.23 20.53
C CYS A 29 -18.62 -18.50 21.10
N VAL A 30 -17.91 -19.62 21.07
CA VAL A 30 -18.42 -20.91 21.58
C VAL A 30 -18.70 -20.84 23.09
N ASP A 31 -17.77 -20.28 23.88
CA ASP A 31 -17.92 -20.14 25.33
C ASP A 31 -19.09 -19.24 25.72
N ASN A 32 -19.50 -18.31 24.84
CA ASN A 32 -20.68 -17.46 25.01
C ASN A 32 -21.93 -17.97 24.31
N GLY A 33 -21.95 -19.23 23.89
CA GLY A 33 -23.15 -19.88 23.32
C GLY A 33 -23.53 -19.42 21.91
N VAL A 34 -22.59 -18.77 21.18
CA VAL A 34 -22.85 -18.35 19.80
C VAL A 34 -22.86 -19.54 18.87
N LYS A 35 -23.92 -19.70 18.11
CA LYS A 35 -24.05 -20.75 17.08
C LYS A 35 -23.40 -20.24 15.76
N ILE A 36 -22.36 -20.92 15.33
CA ILE A 36 -21.65 -20.59 14.07
C ILE A 36 -22.09 -21.60 12.99
N LEU A 37 -22.59 -21.08 11.87
CA LEU A 37 -22.98 -21.87 10.71
C LEU A 37 -21.93 -21.69 9.60
N TYR A 38 -21.11 -22.71 9.41
CA TYR A 38 -20.10 -22.74 8.32
C TYR A 38 -20.76 -23.18 7.01
N ASP A 39 -20.10 -22.90 5.89
CA ASP A 39 -20.53 -23.23 4.54
C ASP A 39 -21.99 -22.81 4.30
N THR A 40 -22.35 -21.66 4.81
CA THR A 40 -23.73 -21.13 4.81
C THR A 40 -23.71 -19.74 4.20
N ARG A 41 -24.37 -19.57 3.05
CA ARG A 41 -24.44 -18.30 2.34
C ARG A 41 -25.78 -17.63 2.63
N VAL A 42 -25.72 -16.43 3.21
CA VAL A 42 -26.92 -15.57 3.33
C VAL A 42 -27.28 -15.07 1.93
N THR A 43 -28.57 -15.17 1.58
CA THR A 43 -29.14 -14.79 0.28
C THR A 43 -30.08 -13.59 0.36
N GLY A 44 -30.42 -13.14 1.57
CA GLY A 44 -31.25 -11.96 1.75
C GLY A 44 -31.61 -11.69 3.19
N ILE A 45 -32.06 -10.47 3.46
CA ILE A 45 -32.58 -10.02 4.74
C ILE A 45 -34.10 -9.93 4.63
N MET A 46 -34.82 -10.51 5.59
CA MET A 46 -36.28 -10.50 5.63
C MET A 46 -36.77 -9.27 6.37
N THR A 47 -37.73 -8.56 5.77
CA THR A 47 -38.40 -7.39 6.36
C THR A 47 -39.91 -7.51 6.32
N LEU A 48 -40.56 -6.95 7.32
CA LEU A 48 -42.02 -6.82 7.41
C LEU A 48 -42.35 -5.46 8.01
N GLY A 49 -43.17 -4.67 7.33
CA GLY A 49 -43.54 -3.33 7.79
C GLY A 49 -42.34 -2.39 7.98
N GLY A 50 -41.30 -2.52 7.16
CA GLY A 50 -40.09 -1.72 7.28
C GLY A 50 -39.11 -2.13 8.40
N ARG A 51 -39.36 -3.23 9.07
CA ARG A 51 -38.50 -3.76 10.14
C ARG A 51 -37.91 -5.11 9.74
N VAL A 52 -36.63 -5.30 10.09
CA VAL A 52 -35.94 -6.58 9.94
C VAL A 52 -36.57 -7.61 10.90
N PHE A 53 -36.80 -8.83 10.42
CA PHE A 53 -37.25 -9.93 11.24
C PHE A 53 -36.49 -11.24 10.97
N GLY A 54 -35.45 -11.25 10.15
CA GLY A 54 -34.63 -12.43 9.93
C GLY A 54 -33.79 -12.40 8.67
N VAL A 55 -33.19 -13.56 8.37
CA VAL A 55 -32.32 -13.76 7.19
C VAL A 55 -32.76 -15.02 6.43
N LYS A 56 -32.53 -15.00 5.11
CA LYS A 56 -32.58 -16.18 4.24
C LYS A 56 -31.16 -16.63 3.95
N TYR A 57 -30.95 -17.93 3.92
CA TYR A 57 -29.65 -18.50 3.61
C TYR A 57 -29.73 -19.86 2.93
N VAL A 58 -28.69 -20.22 2.23
CA VAL A 58 -28.49 -21.56 1.65
C VAL A 58 -27.40 -22.25 2.47
N ASN A 59 -27.71 -23.43 2.97
CA ASN A 59 -26.77 -24.23 3.75
C ASN A 59 -25.84 -25.04 2.83
N LYS A 60 -24.82 -25.71 3.40
CA LYS A 60 -23.86 -26.54 2.66
C LYS A 60 -24.45 -27.66 1.78
N ARG A 61 -25.72 -28.04 2.02
CA ARG A 61 -26.42 -29.04 1.22
C ARG A 61 -27.25 -28.41 0.07
N GLY A 62 -27.17 -27.10 -0.12
CA GLY A 62 -27.92 -26.38 -1.15
C GLY A 62 -29.39 -26.10 -0.78
N PHE A 63 -29.83 -26.38 0.43
CA PHE A 63 -31.21 -26.12 0.84
C PHE A 63 -31.38 -24.69 1.36
N GLU A 64 -32.42 -24.02 0.88
CA GLU A 64 -32.81 -22.73 1.44
C GLU A 64 -33.37 -22.90 2.87
N ARG A 65 -33.05 -21.96 3.72
CA ARG A 65 -33.46 -21.85 5.12
C ARG A 65 -33.78 -20.41 5.47
N LYS A 66 -34.54 -20.24 6.53
CA LYS A 66 -34.82 -18.93 7.13
C LYS A 66 -34.50 -19.02 8.61
N GLU A 67 -33.94 -17.95 9.14
CA GLU A 67 -33.74 -17.76 10.58
C GLU A 67 -34.42 -16.47 10.98
N GLU A 68 -35.33 -16.54 11.93
CA GLU A 68 -36.02 -15.36 12.43
C GLU A 68 -35.23 -14.73 13.54
N CYS A 69 -35.00 -13.43 13.45
CA CYS A 69 -34.31 -12.62 14.46
C CYS A 69 -34.72 -11.15 14.32
N PRO A 70 -34.84 -10.42 15.43
CA PRO A 70 -35.28 -9.02 15.41
C PRO A 70 -34.20 -8.05 14.94
N GLN A 71 -32.95 -8.48 14.87
CA GLN A 71 -31.78 -7.65 14.52
C GLN A 71 -30.77 -8.45 13.71
N VAL A 72 -30.15 -7.80 12.72
CA VAL A 72 -29.10 -8.39 11.88
C VAL A 72 -27.89 -7.41 11.84
N ILE A 73 -26.73 -7.94 12.06
CA ILE A 73 -25.47 -7.21 11.88
C ILE A 73 -24.84 -7.64 10.56
N LEU A 74 -24.70 -6.72 9.61
CA LEU A 74 -23.96 -6.94 8.37
C LEU A 74 -22.45 -6.77 8.63
N ALA A 75 -21.73 -7.90 8.62
CA ALA A 75 -20.28 -7.94 8.82
C ALA A 75 -19.60 -8.77 7.71
N THR A 76 -20.11 -8.66 6.47
CA THR A 76 -19.74 -9.49 5.32
C THR A 76 -18.40 -9.12 4.69
N GLY A 77 -17.72 -8.09 5.18
CA GLY A 77 -16.53 -7.52 4.56
C GLY A 77 -16.85 -6.72 3.29
N GLY A 78 -15.82 -6.36 2.55
CA GLY A 78 -15.92 -5.59 1.32
C GLY A 78 -15.78 -6.46 0.06
N VAL A 79 -14.99 -5.97 -0.94
CA VAL A 79 -14.75 -6.66 -2.22
C VAL A 79 -13.27 -6.94 -2.48
N SER A 80 -12.39 -6.72 -1.50
CA SER A 80 -10.93 -6.78 -1.70
C SER A 80 -10.39 -8.21 -1.81
N TYR A 81 -11.01 -9.18 -1.11
CA TYR A 81 -10.55 -10.56 -1.06
C TYR A 81 -11.71 -11.53 -1.27
N PRO A 82 -12.20 -11.70 -2.51
CA PRO A 82 -13.34 -12.57 -2.80
C PRO A 82 -13.13 -14.03 -2.39
N ALA A 83 -11.88 -14.52 -2.49
CA ALA A 83 -11.52 -15.89 -2.08
C ALA A 83 -11.72 -16.16 -0.58
N THR A 84 -11.80 -15.13 0.26
CA THR A 84 -12.08 -15.23 1.70
C THR A 84 -13.55 -14.92 2.06
N GLY A 85 -14.43 -14.80 1.05
CA GLY A 85 -15.84 -14.52 1.23
C GLY A 85 -16.22 -13.04 1.13
N SER A 86 -15.28 -12.13 0.92
CA SER A 86 -15.55 -10.69 0.76
C SER A 86 -15.98 -10.38 -0.69
N THR A 87 -17.20 -10.79 -1.04
CA THR A 87 -17.76 -10.72 -2.40
C THR A 87 -18.66 -9.50 -2.63
N GLY A 88 -18.89 -8.68 -1.59
CA GLY A 88 -19.72 -7.48 -1.68
C GLY A 88 -21.22 -7.74 -1.45
N ASP A 89 -21.61 -8.94 -1.04
CA ASP A 89 -23.02 -9.30 -0.82
C ASP A 89 -23.72 -8.32 0.15
N GLY A 90 -22.99 -7.82 1.17
CA GLY A 90 -23.54 -6.85 2.12
C GLY A 90 -23.96 -5.52 1.51
N TYR A 91 -23.29 -5.06 0.46
CA TYR A 91 -23.69 -3.85 -0.26
C TYR A 91 -25.02 -4.07 -0.99
N ALA A 92 -25.20 -5.24 -1.61
CA ALA A 92 -26.46 -5.58 -2.26
C ALA A 92 -27.59 -5.63 -1.23
N PHE A 93 -27.39 -6.30 -0.10
CA PHE A 93 -28.41 -6.37 0.97
C PHE A 93 -28.76 -4.99 1.54
N ALA A 94 -27.77 -4.11 1.70
CA ALA A 94 -28.01 -2.74 2.16
C ALA A 94 -28.79 -1.93 1.13
N ALA A 95 -28.45 -2.05 -0.16
CA ALA A 95 -29.19 -1.40 -1.25
C ALA A 95 -30.65 -1.88 -1.33
N ASP A 96 -30.89 -3.18 -1.21
CA ASP A 96 -32.23 -3.78 -1.19
C ASP A 96 -33.10 -3.27 -0.02
N LEU A 97 -32.44 -2.86 1.07
CA LEU A 97 -33.09 -2.24 2.23
C LEU A 97 -33.26 -0.71 2.11
N GLY A 98 -32.90 -0.13 0.98
CA GLY A 98 -33.05 1.30 0.71
C GLY A 98 -31.89 2.18 1.17
N HIS A 99 -30.74 1.61 1.56
CA HIS A 99 -29.53 2.39 1.86
C HIS A 99 -28.84 2.85 0.57
N THR A 100 -28.30 4.05 0.58
CA THR A 100 -27.42 4.53 -0.46
C THR A 100 -26.05 3.89 -0.32
N ILE A 101 -25.51 3.32 -1.40
CA ILE A 101 -24.17 2.77 -1.44
C ILE A 101 -23.26 3.75 -2.19
N GLU A 102 -22.32 4.33 -1.48
CA GLU A 102 -21.29 5.16 -2.10
C GLU A 102 -20.41 4.34 -3.05
N PRO A 103 -19.94 4.91 -4.18
CA PRO A 103 -19.08 4.22 -5.11
C PRO A 103 -17.85 3.63 -4.43
N LEU A 104 -17.63 2.33 -4.60
CA LEU A 104 -16.48 1.64 -4.02
C LEU A 104 -15.20 2.10 -4.70
N ARG A 105 -14.17 2.39 -3.90
CA ARG A 105 -12.87 2.86 -4.37
C ARG A 105 -11.75 2.05 -3.71
N PRO A 106 -10.66 1.74 -4.45
CA PRO A 106 -9.48 1.13 -3.84
C PRO A 106 -8.89 2.00 -2.73
N SER A 107 -8.45 1.37 -1.65
CA SER A 107 -7.74 2.00 -0.54
C SER A 107 -6.71 1.02 0.02
N LEU A 108 -5.59 1.50 0.55
CA LEU A 108 -4.48 0.67 1.00
C LEU A 108 -4.02 -0.31 -0.10
N THR A 109 -3.84 0.21 -1.31
CA THR A 109 -3.47 -0.56 -2.50
C THR A 109 -2.12 -0.09 -3.05
N PRO A 110 -1.32 -0.97 -3.67
CA PRO A 110 -0.17 -0.56 -4.47
C PRO A 110 -0.59 0.39 -5.60
N LEU A 111 0.31 1.25 -6.02
CA LEU A 111 0.09 2.21 -7.10
C LEU A 111 0.86 1.78 -8.34
N VAL A 112 0.15 1.66 -9.46
CA VAL A 112 0.76 1.37 -10.76
C VAL A 112 1.44 2.63 -11.30
N SER A 113 2.65 2.47 -11.85
CA SER A 113 3.41 3.56 -12.46
C SER A 113 3.65 3.30 -13.94
N SER A 114 3.44 4.33 -14.77
CA SER A 114 3.83 4.32 -16.18
C SER A 114 5.30 4.68 -16.40
N HIS A 115 6.02 5.09 -15.34
CA HIS A 115 7.42 5.51 -15.46
C HIS A 115 8.33 4.33 -15.82
N PRO A 116 9.10 4.40 -16.91
CA PRO A 116 9.84 3.24 -17.46
C PRO A 116 10.91 2.68 -16.52
N ARG A 117 11.45 3.50 -15.63
CA ARG A 117 12.50 3.10 -14.68
C ARG A 117 11.98 2.27 -13.51
N VAL A 118 10.70 2.36 -13.19
CA VAL A 118 10.10 1.65 -12.04
C VAL A 118 10.28 0.14 -12.17
N ARG A 119 10.11 -0.43 -13.36
CA ARG A 119 10.33 -1.86 -13.63
C ARG A 119 11.77 -2.30 -13.37
N GLN A 120 12.75 -1.42 -13.55
CA GLN A 120 14.17 -1.71 -13.31
C GLN A 120 14.49 -1.79 -11.81
N LEU A 121 13.59 -1.29 -10.95
CA LEU A 121 13.70 -1.28 -9.51
C LEU A 121 12.93 -2.43 -8.84
N ASP A 122 12.42 -3.39 -9.62
CA ASP A 122 11.65 -4.51 -9.08
C ASP A 122 12.35 -5.16 -7.88
N ARG A 123 11.56 -5.48 -6.83
CA ARG A 123 12.01 -6.03 -5.54
C ARG A 123 12.92 -5.13 -4.71
N LEU A 124 13.16 -3.89 -5.12
CA LEU A 124 13.87 -2.94 -4.28
C LEU A 124 12.95 -2.47 -3.15
N LEU A 125 13.45 -2.53 -1.93
CA LEU A 125 12.82 -1.96 -0.74
C LEU A 125 13.71 -0.83 -0.21
N LEU A 126 13.22 0.38 -0.26
CA LEU A 126 13.81 1.55 0.37
C LEU A 126 13.22 1.73 1.76
N ARG A 127 14.09 1.80 2.75
CA ARG A 127 13.69 2.08 4.14
C ARG A 127 13.90 3.54 4.45
N ASN A 128 13.24 4.25 5.19
CA ASN A 128 13.52 5.63 5.62
C ASN A 128 13.62 6.63 4.45
N VAL A 129 12.72 6.54 3.49
CA VAL A 129 12.51 7.56 2.46
C VAL A 129 11.36 8.47 2.83
N ARG A 130 11.35 9.68 2.28
CA ARG A 130 10.22 10.58 2.31
C ARG A 130 9.61 10.60 0.93
N ALA A 131 8.31 10.36 0.83
CA ALA A 131 7.59 10.47 -0.42
C ALA A 131 6.54 11.56 -0.32
N THR A 132 6.41 12.37 -1.36
CA THR A 132 5.42 13.43 -1.46
C THR A 132 4.49 13.12 -2.63
N LEU A 133 3.20 13.02 -2.34
CA LEU A 133 2.13 12.92 -3.34
C LEU A 133 1.83 14.31 -3.89
N TRP A 134 1.91 14.46 -5.20
CA TRP A 134 1.56 15.66 -5.95
C TRP A 134 0.34 15.40 -6.80
N ILE A 135 -0.63 16.31 -6.76
CA ILE A 135 -1.83 16.28 -7.59
C ILE A 135 -1.92 17.62 -8.31
N ASP A 136 -1.94 17.60 -9.65
CA ASP A 136 -1.94 18.80 -10.52
C ASP A 136 -0.84 19.81 -10.15
N ASP A 137 0.38 19.30 -9.93
CA ASP A 137 1.57 20.08 -9.59
C ASP A 137 1.56 20.75 -8.21
N ALA A 138 0.61 20.39 -7.33
CA ALA A 138 0.60 20.80 -5.92
C ALA A 138 0.91 19.62 -5.00
N PRO A 139 1.76 19.79 -3.96
CA PRO A 139 1.98 18.77 -2.95
C PRO A 139 0.74 18.65 -2.06
N VAL A 140 0.23 17.42 -1.90
CA VAL A 140 -1.01 17.15 -1.16
C VAL A 140 -0.74 16.37 0.13
N ARG A 141 0.21 15.44 0.07
CA ARG A 141 0.51 14.56 1.21
C ARG A 141 1.97 14.16 1.22
N GLU A 142 2.53 14.10 2.42
CA GLU A 142 3.88 13.60 2.66
C GLU A 142 3.84 12.40 3.60
N GLU A 143 4.61 11.37 3.29
CA GLU A 143 4.74 10.17 4.09
C GLU A 143 6.21 9.79 4.24
N PHE A 144 6.58 9.35 5.44
CA PHE A 144 7.91 8.83 5.74
C PHE A 144 7.85 7.34 6.08
N GLY A 145 8.79 6.55 5.55
CA GLY A 145 8.85 5.13 5.86
C GLY A 145 9.43 4.24 4.77
N GLU A 146 8.85 3.06 4.65
CA GLU A 146 9.26 2.06 3.66
C GLU A 146 8.48 2.23 2.36
N LEU A 147 9.21 2.25 1.24
CA LEU A 147 8.70 2.25 -0.11
C LEU A 147 9.30 1.06 -0.87
N GLY A 148 8.46 0.15 -1.32
CA GLY A 148 8.83 -0.98 -2.17
C GLY A 148 8.58 -0.68 -3.64
N PHE A 149 9.28 -1.39 -4.50
CA PHE A 149 9.08 -1.36 -5.95
C PHE A 149 8.73 -2.75 -6.46
N SER A 150 7.83 -2.80 -7.41
CA SER A 150 7.43 -4.01 -8.14
C SER A 150 7.52 -3.75 -9.64
N GLU A 151 7.41 -4.80 -10.44
CA GLU A 151 7.38 -4.68 -11.92
C GLU A 151 6.31 -3.69 -12.42
N ARG A 152 5.26 -3.45 -11.65
CA ARG A 152 4.11 -2.63 -12.06
C ARG A 152 4.08 -1.24 -11.44
N GLY A 153 4.80 -1.01 -10.35
CA GLY A 153 4.69 0.26 -9.64
C GLY A 153 5.36 0.27 -8.28
N ILE A 154 4.74 0.96 -7.34
CA ILE A 154 5.22 1.12 -5.98
C ILE A 154 4.26 0.48 -4.97
N GLU A 155 4.83 -0.04 -3.89
CA GLU A 155 4.13 -0.74 -2.81
C GLU A 155 4.74 -0.39 -1.45
N GLY A 156 4.33 -1.09 -0.40
CA GLY A 156 4.81 -0.84 0.96
C GLY A 156 4.01 0.23 1.68
N ALA A 157 4.37 0.46 2.95
CA ALA A 157 3.56 1.26 3.86
C ALA A 157 3.32 2.70 3.37
N VAL A 158 4.31 3.32 2.75
CA VAL A 158 4.20 4.68 2.20
C VAL A 158 3.19 4.73 1.06
N ALA A 159 3.33 3.84 0.06
CA ALA A 159 2.42 3.79 -1.09
C ALA A 159 0.97 3.50 -0.65
N LEU A 160 0.79 2.55 0.28
CA LEU A 160 -0.53 2.17 0.78
C LEU A 160 -1.24 3.35 1.47
N ARG A 161 -0.52 4.13 2.29
CA ARG A 161 -1.12 5.29 2.98
C ARG A 161 -1.49 6.43 2.05
N MET A 162 -0.75 6.62 0.95
CA MET A 162 -1.03 7.64 -0.07
C MET A 162 -2.10 7.21 -1.07
N SER A 163 -2.38 5.90 -1.16
CA SER A 163 -3.15 5.33 -2.26
C SER A 163 -4.56 5.89 -2.36
N ARG A 164 -5.22 6.22 -1.25
CA ARG A 164 -6.58 6.76 -1.29
C ARG A 164 -6.64 8.10 -2.01
N ASP A 165 -5.80 9.05 -1.59
CA ASP A 165 -5.77 10.38 -2.19
C ASP A 165 -5.35 10.31 -3.67
N ALA A 166 -4.39 9.43 -3.99
CA ALA A 166 -3.96 9.19 -5.36
C ALA A 166 -5.07 8.59 -6.22
N VAL A 167 -5.81 7.60 -5.71
CA VAL A 167 -6.92 6.94 -6.43
C VAL A 167 -8.06 7.92 -6.66
N ASP A 168 -8.45 8.70 -5.66
CA ASP A 168 -9.52 9.69 -5.79
C ASP A 168 -9.18 10.70 -6.89
N ALA A 169 -7.96 11.24 -6.89
CA ALA A 169 -7.50 12.15 -7.93
C ALA A 169 -7.45 11.50 -9.34
N LEU A 170 -7.01 10.23 -9.43
CA LEU A 170 -6.97 9.51 -10.71
C LEU A 170 -8.37 9.25 -11.27
N ILE A 171 -9.35 8.93 -10.42
CA ILE A 171 -10.76 8.77 -10.82
C ILE A 171 -11.33 10.09 -11.36
N GLU A 172 -10.92 11.22 -10.79
CA GLU A 172 -11.28 12.56 -11.25
C GLU A 172 -10.50 13.00 -12.52
N GLY A 173 -9.64 12.14 -13.07
CA GLY A 173 -8.83 12.43 -14.25
C GLY A 173 -7.68 13.42 -14.02
N ARG A 174 -7.31 13.64 -12.77
CA ARG A 174 -6.23 14.54 -12.37
C ARG A 174 -4.86 13.88 -12.52
N ARG A 175 -3.82 14.70 -12.66
CA ARG A 175 -2.44 14.21 -12.77
C ARG A 175 -1.89 13.90 -11.39
N VAL A 176 -1.36 12.69 -11.23
CA VAL A 176 -0.77 12.21 -9.98
C VAL A 176 0.71 11.92 -10.18
N LYS A 177 1.55 12.44 -9.30
CA LYS A 177 3.00 12.21 -9.26
C LYS A 177 3.44 11.94 -7.83
N ILE A 178 4.35 11.00 -7.64
CA ILE A 178 5.02 10.77 -6.36
C ILE A 178 6.50 11.11 -6.51
N VAL A 179 6.95 12.04 -5.70
CA VAL A 179 8.37 12.43 -5.60
C VAL A 179 8.96 11.76 -4.37
N VAL A 180 10.09 11.10 -4.54
CA VAL A 180 10.75 10.34 -3.48
C VAL A 180 12.09 10.98 -3.12
N ASP A 181 12.18 11.52 -1.91
CA ASP A 181 13.43 11.93 -1.31
C ASP A 181 14.13 10.70 -0.69
N LEU A 182 15.27 10.35 -1.27
CA LEU A 182 16.06 9.18 -0.88
C LEU A 182 16.91 9.41 0.38
N LYS A 183 17.10 10.67 0.79
CA LYS A 183 17.98 11.07 1.90
C LYS A 183 17.32 12.12 2.81
N PRO A 184 16.11 11.92 3.30
CA PRO A 184 15.34 12.94 4.02
C PRO A 184 15.97 13.43 5.34
N ALA A 185 16.99 12.73 5.82
CA ALA A 185 17.76 13.15 6.99
C ALA A 185 18.88 14.13 6.67
N LEU A 186 19.15 14.39 5.38
CA LEU A 186 20.21 15.30 4.92
C LEU A 186 19.58 16.55 4.29
N THR A 187 20.11 17.71 4.63
CA THR A 187 19.82 18.93 3.85
C THR A 187 20.58 18.89 2.52
N GLU A 188 20.15 19.70 1.55
CA GLU A 188 20.87 19.83 0.26
C GLU A 188 22.34 20.19 0.47
N GLU A 189 22.64 21.07 1.42
CA GLU A 189 24.00 21.50 1.76
C GLU A 189 24.85 20.32 2.26
N VAL A 190 24.34 19.57 3.24
CA VAL A 190 25.02 18.39 3.79
C VAL A 190 25.22 17.32 2.73
N LEU A 191 24.24 17.12 1.84
CA LEU A 191 24.35 16.17 0.73
C LEU A 191 25.39 16.64 -0.30
N ARG A 192 25.44 17.92 -0.61
CA ARG A 192 26.46 18.54 -1.49
C ARG A 192 27.86 18.33 -0.94
N ASP A 193 28.08 18.64 0.34
CA ASP A 193 29.36 18.43 1.00
C ASP A 193 29.79 16.97 1.02
N ARG A 194 28.83 16.05 1.21
CA ARG A 194 29.08 14.62 1.14
C ARG A 194 29.53 14.21 -0.26
N ILE A 195 28.82 14.64 -1.30
CA ILE A 195 29.15 14.32 -2.70
C ILE A 195 30.53 14.90 -3.04
N ALA A 196 30.83 16.14 -2.64
CA ALA A 196 32.12 16.74 -2.86
C ALA A 196 33.27 15.95 -2.20
N ARG A 197 33.08 15.49 -0.96
CA ARG A 197 34.06 14.63 -0.26
C ARG A 197 34.25 13.29 -0.95
N GLU A 198 33.17 12.65 -1.40
CA GLU A 198 33.26 11.38 -2.12
C GLU A 198 34.01 11.55 -3.45
N LEU A 199 33.72 12.63 -4.21
CA LEU A 199 34.41 12.94 -5.45
C LEU A 199 35.92 13.24 -5.21
N ALA A 200 36.26 13.99 -4.17
CA ALA A 200 37.66 14.31 -3.82
C ALA A 200 38.46 13.05 -3.40
N ALA A 201 37.78 12.02 -2.92
CA ALA A 201 38.38 10.73 -2.54
C ALA A 201 38.47 9.72 -3.69
N MET A 202 37.96 10.05 -4.87
CA MET A 202 37.95 9.17 -6.05
C MET A 202 39.08 9.54 -7.01
N GLU A 203 39.57 8.51 -7.70
CA GLU A 203 40.51 8.75 -8.80
C GLU A 203 39.76 9.39 -9.99
N PRO A 204 40.42 10.35 -10.72
CA PRO A 204 39.79 11.04 -11.84
C PRO A 204 39.26 10.14 -12.95
N THR A 205 39.75 8.91 -13.03
CA THR A 205 39.38 7.89 -14.01
C THR A 205 38.32 6.90 -13.49
N GLU A 206 37.86 7.03 -12.26
CA GLU A 206 36.74 6.25 -11.75
C GLU A 206 35.43 6.68 -12.40
N PHE A 207 34.45 5.79 -12.40
CA PHE A 207 33.19 6.02 -13.09
C PHE A 207 32.10 6.63 -12.17
N PHE A 208 31.22 7.42 -12.75
CA PHE A 208 30.04 7.98 -12.08
C PHE A 208 29.20 6.91 -11.39
N GLY A 209 29.08 5.70 -11.97
CA GLY A 209 28.41 4.59 -11.34
C GLY A 209 29.01 4.17 -10.00
N GLU A 210 30.33 4.35 -9.80
CA GLU A 210 30.99 4.07 -8.51
C GLU A 210 30.62 5.13 -7.46
N LEU A 211 30.54 6.40 -7.85
CA LEU A 211 30.02 7.46 -6.99
C LEU A 211 28.57 7.13 -6.53
N LEU A 212 27.70 6.75 -7.47
CA LEU A 212 26.32 6.39 -7.14
C LEU A 212 26.23 5.21 -6.18
N ARG A 213 27.12 4.21 -6.28
CA ARG A 213 27.16 3.05 -5.34
C ARG A 213 27.45 3.46 -3.89
N LYS A 214 28.12 4.57 -3.68
CA LYS A 214 28.37 5.14 -2.34
C LYS A 214 27.13 5.85 -1.76
N LEU A 215 26.18 6.25 -2.62
CA LEU A 215 25.02 7.06 -2.26
C LEU A 215 23.72 6.26 -2.20
N VAL A 216 23.51 5.28 -3.10
CA VAL A 216 22.23 4.56 -3.26
C VAL A 216 22.46 3.06 -3.39
N PRO A 217 21.42 2.21 -3.18
CA PRO A 217 21.51 0.77 -3.41
C PRO A 217 21.96 0.45 -4.85
N ARG A 218 22.70 -0.65 -5.00
CA ARG A 218 23.27 -1.07 -6.29
C ARG A 218 22.25 -1.16 -7.43
N SER A 219 21.04 -1.63 -7.14
CA SER A 219 19.94 -1.74 -8.11
C SER A 219 19.46 -0.39 -8.64
N MET A 220 19.69 0.72 -7.90
CA MET A 220 19.33 2.06 -8.34
C MET A 220 20.38 2.72 -9.22
N VAL A 221 21.61 2.23 -9.26
CA VAL A 221 22.71 2.90 -9.95
C VAL A 221 22.43 3.17 -11.42
N LEU A 222 22.02 2.15 -12.17
CA LEU A 222 21.71 2.31 -13.60
C LEU A 222 20.41 3.11 -13.82
N PRO A 223 19.29 2.81 -13.16
CA PRO A 223 18.08 3.62 -13.30
C PRO A 223 18.29 5.09 -12.97
N LEU A 224 19.04 5.40 -11.91
CA LEU A 224 19.31 6.79 -11.51
C LEU A 224 20.25 7.49 -12.48
N ALA A 225 21.31 6.83 -12.94
CA ALA A 225 22.20 7.37 -13.96
C ALA A 225 21.44 7.73 -15.26
N GLN A 226 20.54 6.85 -15.66
CA GLN A 226 19.67 7.09 -16.83
C GLN A 226 18.66 8.22 -16.59
N GLU A 227 18.13 8.36 -15.37
CA GLU A 227 17.21 9.46 -15.03
C GLU A 227 17.91 10.82 -15.03
N LEU A 228 19.14 10.85 -14.59
CA LEU A 228 20.00 12.04 -14.61
C LEU A 228 20.55 12.37 -16.00
N ASP A 229 20.33 11.50 -16.99
CA ASP A 229 20.93 11.59 -18.34
C ASP A 229 22.47 11.67 -18.27
N ILE A 230 23.08 10.85 -17.39
CA ILE A 230 24.53 10.73 -17.24
C ILE A 230 24.89 9.25 -17.41
N HIS A 231 25.75 8.96 -18.38
CA HIS A 231 26.16 7.58 -18.58
C HIS A 231 26.95 7.05 -17.36
N SER A 232 26.61 5.88 -16.83
CA SER A 232 27.22 5.34 -15.62
C SER A 232 28.74 5.11 -15.71
N LYS A 233 29.30 5.01 -16.95
CA LYS A 233 30.73 4.91 -17.24
C LYS A 233 31.37 6.27 -17.59
N THR A 234 30.69 7.38 -17.33
CA THR A 234 31.33 8.70 -17.41
C THR A 234 32.37 8.81 -16.32
N TYR A 235 33.58 9.25 -16.64
CA TYR A 235 34.62 9.52 -15.64
C TYR A 235 34.17 10.65 -14.71
N VAL A 236 34.45 10.52 -13.42
CA VAL A 236 34.04 11.54 -12.42
C VAL A 236 34.68 12.88 -12.70
N SER A 237 35.90 12.90 -13.28
CA SER A 237 36.59 14.11 -13.71
C SER A 237 35.93 14.88 -14.87
N LYS A 238 34.96 14.25 -15.56
CA LYS A 238 34.21 14.87 -16.66
C LYS A 238 32.81 15.34 -16.25
N LEU A 239 32.43 15.14 -14.99
CA LEU A 239 31.16 15.62 -14.49
C LEU A 239 31.14 17.15 -14.42
N SER A 240 30.16 17.77 -15.04
CA SER A 240 29.92 19.19 -14.93
C SER A 240 29.27 19.56 -13.60
N GLU A 241 29.41 20.80 -13.20
CA GLU A 241 28.71 21.31 -12.00
C GLU A 241 27.20 21.18 -12.10
N ALA A 242 26.62 21.38 -13.29
CA ALA A 242 25.19 21.19 -13.54
C ALA A 242 24.72 19.75 -13.33
N GLU A 243 25.55 18.75 -13.66
CA GLU A 243 25.26 17.33 -13.42
C GLU A 243 25.32 16.98 -11.93
N ILE A 244 26.26 17.57 -11.19
CA ILE A 244 26.36 17.42 -9.73
C ILE A 244 25.12 18.05 -9.05
N VAL A 245 24.69 19.23 -9.50
CA VAL A 245 23.46 19.87 -8.98
C VAL A 245 22.22 18.99 -9.24
N ARG A 246 22.11 18.37 -10.42
CA ARG A 246 21.00 17.43 -10.70
C ARG A 246 21.01 16.19 -9.80
N LEU A 247 22.20 15.70 -9.42
CA LEU A 247 22.33 14.57 -8.50
C LEU A 247 21.89 14.91 -7.07
N ILE A 248 21.94 16.17 -6.67
CA ILE A 248 21.56 16.62 -5.33
C ILE A 248 20.03 16.80 -5.21
N ARG A 249 19.38 17.21 -6.29
CA ARG A 249 17.92 17.45 -6.37
C ARG A 249 17.11 16.20 -6.68
#